data_8211b3c15c9d667e0026d8593c10c9eb
#
_entry.id   8211b3c15c9d667e0026d8593c10c9eb
#
_cell.length_a   1.000
_cell.length_b   1.000
_cell.length_c   1.000
_cell.angle_alpha   90.00
_cell.angle_beta   90.00
_cell.angle_gamma   90.00
#
_symmetry.space_group_name_H-M   'P 1'
#
loop_
_entity.id
_entity.type
_entity.pdbx_description
1 polymer ?
#
loop_
_entity_poly.entity_id
_entity_poly.type
_entity_poly.pdbx_seq_one_letter_code
_entity_poly.pdbx_strand_id
1 'polypeptide(L)'
;MTEHGYTVEAVKPEDHDEIMRLLKMTFYLDEPLNHTVGLGADCSELDQFCGSSLLEGLSFKAVDREGNVAGVIISGVCPLDANIIEEMQNHTKNCKNPKFQKILYILTQREIGSRLWEKYPEETQFVEIKVTATHVPWRKKGIMNALVARTELAVKERGIRLLRLDTSSAYSAKSAERLGFNSVYTELYSNIKMDGKPVIVPPPPHLEDKVYLKVLY
;
A
#
# COMPACT_ATOMS: atom_id res chain seq x y z
N MET A 1 -16.04 21.04 -2.01
CA MET A 1 -16.42 19.95 -1.10
C MET A 1 -17.22 18.91 -1.89
N THR A 2 -16.95 17.63 -1.68
CA THR A 2 -17.77 16.56 -2.25
C THR A 2 -19.13 16.53 -1.60
N GLU A 3 -20.14 15.89 -2.23
CA GLU A 3 -21.45 15.61 -1.61
C GLU A 3 -21.33 14.89 -0.26
N HIS A 4 -20.19 14.22 -0.01
CA HIS A 4 -19.90 13.43 1.19
C HIS A 4 -19.26 14.21 2.34
N GLY A 5 -19.03 15.52 2.18
CA GLY A 5 -18.57 16.40 3.25
C GLY A 5 -17.07 16.36 3.54
N TYR A 6 -16.23 15.99 2.56
CA TYR A 6 -14.77 16.08 2.62
C TYR A 6 -14.19 16.71 1.36
N THR A 7 -12.93 17.17 1.43
CA THR A 7 -12.09 17.59 0.29
C THR A 7 -10.89 16.66 0.18
N VAL A 8 -10.29 16.59 -1.02
CA VAL A 8 -9.04 15.86 -1.25
C VAL A 8 -7.93 16.87 -1.51
N GLU A 9 -6.87 16.77 -0.72
CA GLU A 9 -5.73 17.70 -0.74
C GLU A 9 -4.41 16.92 -0.80
N ALA A 10 -3.36 17.56 -1.34
CA ALA A 10 -2.02 17.01 -1.26
C ALA A 10 -1.53 16.99 0.20
N VAL A 11 -0.79 15.96 0.57
CA VAL A 11 -0.14 15.90 1.87
C VAL A 11 1.00 16.92 1.94
N LYS A 12 1.10 17.61 3.09
CA LYS A 12 2.13 18.60 3.40
C LYS A 12 2.94 18.17 4.62
N PRO A 13 4.13 18.74 4.84
CA PRO A 13 4.97 18.40 5.99
C PRO A 13 4.26 18.53 7.35
N GLU A 14 3.41 19.54 7.52
CA GLU A 14 2.63 19.77 8.73
C GLU A 14 1.59 18.70 9.05
N ASP A 15 1.21 17.89 8.08
CA ASP A 15 0.21 16.82 8.23
C ASP A 15 0.78 15.53 8.80
N HIS A 16 2.11 15.41 8.86
CA HIS A 16 2.83 14.19 9.22
C HIS A 16 2.30 13.53 10.49
N ASP A 17 2.24 14.29 11.58
CA ASP A 17 1.90 13.71 12.89
C ASP A 17 0.43 13.27 12.98
N GLU A 18 -0.47 13.99 12.32
CA GLU A 18 -1.88 13.62 12.25
C GLU A 18 -2.10 12.36 11.39
N ILE A 19 -1.42 12.29 10.24
CA ILE A 19 -1.45 11.12 9.37
C ILE A 19 -0.88 9.89 10.09
N MET A 20 0.28 10.00 10.72
CA MET A 20 0.87 8.89 11.46
C MET A 20 -0.04 8.43 12.61
N ARG A 21 -0.71 9.35 13.29
CA ARG A 21 -1.71 9.01 14.30
C ARG A 21 -2.88 8.24 13.70
N LEU A 22 -3.42 8.68 12.55
CA LEU A 22 -4.47 7.97 11.83
C LEU A 22 -4.03 6.55 11.44
N LEU A 23 -2.81 6.38 10.91
CA LEU A 23 -2.28 5.08 10.53
C LEU A 23 -2.14 4.14 11.72
N LYS A 24 -1.64 4.63 12.86
CA LYS A 24 -1.47 3.83 14.09
C LYS A 24 -2.82 3.36 14.66
N MET A 25 -3.88 4.14 14.49
CA MET A 25 -5.24 3.77 14.93
C MET A 25 -6.00 2.89 13.94
N THR A 26 -5.52 2.74 12.70
CA THR A 26 -6.23 2.03 11.63
C THR A 26 -5.33 1.00 10.94
N PHE A 27 -4.51 1.41 9.99
CA PHE A 27 -3.68 0.52 9.16
C PHE A 27 -2.78 -0.41 9.98
N TYR A 28 -2.13 0.09 11.03
CA TYR A 28 -1.23 -0.72 11.86
C TYR A 28 -1.95 -1.88 12.58
N LEU A 29 -3.21 -1.67 12.91
CA LEU A 29 -4.02 -2.63 13.66
C LEU A 29 -4.93 -3.51 12.78
N ASP A 30 -5.45 -2.92 11.69
CA ASP A 30 -6.50 -3.53 10.86
C ASP A 30 -5.96 -4.23 9.60
N GLU A 31 -4.73 -3.89 9.16
CA GLU A 31 -4.14 -4.51 7.97
C GLU A 31 -3.83 -5.99 8.26
N PRO A 32 -4.26 -6.94 7.39
CA PRO A 32 -4.22 -8.36 7.71
C PRO A 32 -2.85 -8.93 8.07
N LEU A 33 -1.77 -8.49 7.42
CA LEU A 33 -0.42 -8.96 7.76
C LEU A 33 0.02 -8.43 9.12
N ASN A 34 -0.14 -7.11 9.34
CA ASN A 34 0.19 -6.45 10.61
C ASN A 34 -0.58 -7.08 11.77
N HIS A 35 -1.88 -7.26 11.59
CA HIS A 35 -2.77 -7.87 12.59
C HIS A 35 -2.34 -9.30 12.92
N THR A 36 -2.11 -10.13 11.88
CA THR A 36 -1.81 -11.56 12.07
C THR A 36 -0.47 -11.80 12.77
N VAL A 37 0.56 -10.98 12.49
CA VAL A 37 1.83 -11.10 13.22
C VAL A 37 1.80 -10.41 14.59
N GLY A 38 0.72 -9.69 14.91
CA GLY A 38 0.60 -8.91 16.14
C GLY A 38 1.65 -7.81 16.20
N LEU A 39 1.82 -7.04 15.11
CA LEU A 39 2.84 -6.01 15.00
C LEU A 39 2.64 -4.90 16.03
N GLY A 40 1.38 -4.46 16.19
CA GLY A 40 1.00 -3.38 17.11
C GLY A 40 1.20 -1.98 16.51
N ALA A 41 0.89 -0.96 17.32
CA ALA A 41 0.98 0.44 16.90
C ALA A 41 2.39 1.04 17.02
N ASP A 42 3.27 0.37 17.77
CA ASP A 42 4.64 0.83 18.03
C ASP A 42 5.64 -0.02 17.25
N CYS A 43 5.85 0.33 15.97
CA CYS A 43 6.78 -0.35 15.07
C CYS A 43 7.54 0.70 14.26
N SER A 44 8.78 0.95 14.62
CA SER A 44 9.65 1.95 13.97
C SER A 44 9.91 1.64 12.49
N GLU A 45 9.99 0.36 12.13
CA GLU A 45 10.19 -0.06 10.75
C GLU A 45 8.95 0.26 9.89
N LEU A 46 7.74 0.08 10.46
CA LEU A 46 6.51 0.44 9.78
C LEU A 46 6.33 1.97 9.72
N ASP A 47 6.73 2.70 10.78
CA ASP A 47 6.78 4.17 10.77
C ASP A 47 7.67 4.66 9.62
N GLN A 48 8.86 4.08 9.45
CA GLN A 48 9.78 4.41 8.36
C GLN A 48 9.19 4.05 6.99
N PHE A 49 8.60 2.87 6.84
CA PHE A 49 7.96 2.44 5.60
C PHE A 49 6.85 3.41 5.17
N CYS A 50 5.94 3.77 6.08
CA CYS A 50 4.85 4.70 5.80
C CYS A 50 5.36 6.13 5.55
N GLY A 51 6.36 6.59 6.30
CA GLY A 51 6.91 7.95 6.20
C GLY A 51 7.77 8.19 4.97
N SER A 52 8.44 7.16 4.44
CA SER A 52 9.44 7.30 3.37
C SER A 52 8.92 7.99 2.10
N SER A 53 7.68 7.73 1.72
CA SER A 53 7.07 8.29 0.49
C SER A 53 6.00 9.37 0.76
N LEU A 54 5.79 9.73 2.02
CA LEU A 54 4.69 10.63 2.41
C LEU A 54 4.77 11.99 1.71
N LEU A 55 5.97 12.52 1.52
CA LEU A 55 6.22 13.86 0.98
C LEU A 55 6.77 13.87 -0.46
N GLU A 56 6.69 12.77 -1.20
CA GLU A 56 7.10 12.71 -2.62
C GLU A 56 6.15 13.47 -3.58
N GLY A 57 5.06 14.06 -3.06
CA GLY A 57 4.08 14.81 -3.86
C GLY A 57 3.08 13.91 -4.61
N LEU A 58 2.98 12.63 -4.23
CA LEU A 58 2.02 11.64 -4.77
C LEU A 58 1.09 11.11 -3.68
N SER A 59 1.21 11.63 -2.46
CA SER A 59 0.34 11.28 -1.34
C SER A 59 -0.74 12.34 -1.15
N PHE A 60 -1.96 11.88 -0.86
CA PHE A 60 -3.13 12.75 -0.69
C PHE A 60 -3.90 12.38 0.57
N LYS A 61 -4.58 13.37 1.15
CA LYS A 61 -5.46 13.20 2.30
C LYS A 61 -6.88 13.66 1.97
N ALA A 62 -7.86 13.02 2.58
CA ALA A 62 -9.23 13.51 2.63
C ALA A 62 -9.42 14.27 3.94
N VAL A 63 -9.92 15.49 3.86
CA VAL A 63 -10.09 16.40 5.01
C VAL A 63 -11.57 16.72 5.17
N ASP A 64 -12.10 16.61 6.38
CA ASP A 64 -13.47 16.92 6.70
C ASP A 64 -13.71 18.45 6.83
N ARG A 65 -14.95 18.84 7.15
CA ARG A 65 -15.33 20.27 7.27
C ARG A 65 -14.66 20.99 8.44
N GLU A 66 -14.19 20.24 9.41
CA GLU A 66 -13.54 20.75 10.64
C GLU A 66 -12.01 20.78 10.49
N GLY A 67 -11.48 20.31 9.35
CA GLY A 67 -10.06 20.28 9.06
C GLY A 67 -9.36 19.00 9.48
N ASN A 68 -10.08 17.98 9.97
CA ASN A 68 -9.48 16.72 10.42
C ASN A 68 -9.23 15.76 9.25
N VAL A 69 -8.18 14.97 9.33
CA VAL A 69 -7.86 13.95 8.34
C VAL A 69 -8.81 12.76 8.47
N ALA A 70 -9.69 12.60 7.48
CA ALA A 70 -10.67 11.51 7.39
C ALA A 70 -10.10 10.24 6.71
N GLY A 71 -9.04 10.38 5.91
CA GLY A 71 -8.35 9.29 5.25
C GLY A 71 -7.11 9.76 4.49
N VAL A 72 -6.23 8.81 4.16
CA VAL A 72 -4.96 9.08 3.49
C VAL A 72 -4.64 7.99 2.48
N ILE A 73 -3.95 8.37 1.41
CA ILE A 73 -3.26 7.51 0.48
C ILE A 73 -1.79 7.93 0.44
N ILE A 74 -0.89 6.97 0.64
CA ILE A 74 0.56 7.19 0.56
C ILE A 74 1.06 6.44 -0.66
N SER A 75 1.71 7.17 -1.56
CA SER A 75 2.21 6.64 -2.81
C SER A 75 3.62 7.16 -3.08
N GLY A 76 4.45 6.33 -3.69
CA GLY A 76 5.82 6.67 -4.03
C GLY A 76 6.23 6.14 -5.40
N VAL A 77 7.25 6.74 -5.98
CA VAL A 77 7.89 6.25 -7.21
C VAL A 77 8.83 5.12 -6.86
N CYS A 78 8.72 4.01 -7.59
CA CYS A 78 9.57 2.84 -7.44
C CYS A 78 10.29 2.56 -8.76
N PRO A 79 11.59 2.16 -8.73
CA PRO A 79 12.29 1.69 -9.90
C PRO A 79 11.66 0.37 -10.39
N LEU A 80 11.69 0.16 -11.70
CA LEU A 80 11.20 -1.06 -12.33
C LEU A 80 12.38 -1.83 -12.92
N ASP A 81 13.09 -2.56 -12.06
CA ASP A 81 14.21 -3.41 -12.47
C ASP A 81 14.33 -4.65 -11.57
N ALA A 82 15.11 -5.65 -12.03
CA ALA A 82 15.26 -6.93 -11.33
C ALA A 82 16.12 -6.82 -10.04
N ASN A 83 16.91 -5.76 -9.88
CA ASN A 83 17.80 -5.61 -8.73
C ASN A 83 17.03 -5.40 -7.44
N ILE A 84 15.78 -4.92 -7.56
CA ILE A 84 14.88 -4.74 -6.42
C ILE A 84 14.73 -6.01 -5.57
N ILE A 85 14.78 -7.20 -6.21
CA ILE A 85 14.66 -8.48 -5.48
C ILE A 85 15.83 -8.63 -4.50
N GLU A 86 17.06 -8.42 -4.96
CA GLU A 86 18.25 -8.56 -4.10
C GLU A 86 18.24 -7.51 -2.98
N GLU A 87 17.86 -6.28 -3.29
CA GLU A 87 17.74 -5.20 -2.30
C GLU A 87 16.71 -5.57 -1.22
N MET A 88 15.52 -6.04 -1.61
CA MET A 88 14.47 -6.43 -0.68
C MET A 88 14.85 -7.67 0.15
N GLN A 89 15.52 -8.66 -0.46
CA GLN A 89 16.05 -9.83 0.26
C GLN A 89 17.07 -9.41 1.31
N ASN A 90 17.99 -8.50 0.97
CA ASN A 90 18.98 -7.97 1.91
C ASN A 90 18.31 -7.15 3.03
N HIS A 91 17.31 -6.33 2.70
CA HIS A 91 16.53 -5.60 3.70
C HIS A 91 15.80 -6.56 4.65
N THR A 92 15.14 -7.57 4.09
CA THR A 92 14.45 -8.61 4.87
C THR A 92 15.41 -9.33 5.81
N LYS A 93 16.58 -9.76 5.31
CA LYS A 93 17.60 -10.48 6.10
C LYS A 93 18.14 -9.63 7.25
N ASN A 94 18.32 -8.32 7.03
CA ASN A 94 18.89 -7.40 7.99
C ASN A 94 17.85 -6.79 8.97
N CYS A 95 16.58 -7.04 8.75
CA CYS A 95 15.51 -6.55 9.63
C CYS A 95 15.59 -7.23 11.00
N LYS A 96 15.72 -6.41 12.05
CA LYS A 96 15.86 -6.89 13.44
C LYS A 96 14.53 -7.23 14.11
N ASN A 97 13.43 -6.71 13.58
CA ASN A 97 12.09 -7.00 14.08
C ASN A 97 11.56 -8.28 13.41
N PRO A 98 11.46 -9.42 14.11
CA PRO A 98 11.09 -10.70 13.49
C PRO A 98 9.64 -10.72 12.97
N LYS A 99 8.77 -9.87 13.50
CA LYS A 99 7.39 -9.72 13.01
C LYS A 99 7.38 -8.96 11.69
N PHE A 100 8.07 -7.84 11.62
CA PHE A 100 8.16 -7.03 10.40
C PHE A 100 8.99 -7.74 9.32
N GLN A 101 10.00 -8.52 9.69
CA GLN A 101 10.76 -9.36 8.77
C GLN A 101 9.87 -10.33 7.98
N LYS A 102 8.86 -10.93 8.63
CA LYS A 102 7.89 -11.80 7.94
C LYS A 102 7.06 -11.02 6.91
N ILE A 103 6.68 -9.79 7.23
CA ILE A 103 5.96 -8.92 6.30
C ILE A 103 6.85 -8.60 5.11
N LEU A 104 8.09 -8.15 5.33
CA LEU A 104 9.06 -7.88 4.26
C LEU A 104 9.28 -9.10 3.36
N TYR A 105 9.28 -10.30 3.93
CA TYR A 105 9.37 -11.53 3.12
C TYR A 105 8.18 -11.66 2.18
N ILE A 106 6.94 -11.44 2.65
CA ILE A 106 5.74 -11.43 1.78
C ILE A 106 5.87 -10.38 0.68
N LEU A 107 6.29 -9.15 1.02
CA LEU A 107 6.49 -8.09 0.03
C LEU A 107 7.53 -8.48 -1.02
N THR A 108 8.62 -9.16 -0.61
CA THR A 108 9.63 -9.68 -1.54
C THR A 108 9.03 -10.74 -2.50
N GLN A 109 8.14 -11.62 -2.02
CA GLN A 109 7.48 -12.61 -2.87
C GLN A 109 6.57 -11.95 -3.93
N ARG A 110 5.99 -10.79 -3.67
CA ARG A 110 5.24 -9.99 -4.64
C ARG A 110 6.10 -9.58 -5.82
N GLU A 111 7.34 -9.12 -5.56
CA GLU A 111 8.29 -8.77 -6.64
C GLU A 111 8.69 -10.01 -7.44
N ILE A 112 9.09 -11.09 -6.76
CA ILE A 112 9.49 -12.36 -7.40
C ILE A 112 8.35 -12.93 -8.27
N GLY A 113 7.11 -12.81 -7.84
CA GLY A 113 5.97 -13.38 -8.54
C GLY A 113 5.39 -12.48 -9.64
N SER A 114 5.38 -11.16 -9.44
CA SER A 114 4.80 -10.22 -10.39
C SER A 114 5.70 -9.96 -11.61
N ARG A 115 7.02 -9.87 -11.42
CA ARG A 115 8.04 -9.63 -12.46
C ARG A 115 7.64 -8.54 -13.44
N LEU A 116 7.26 -7.39 -12.93
CA LEU A 116 6.74 -6.31 -13.77
C LEU A 116 7.76 -5.82 -14.80
N TRP A 117 9.06 -5.85 -14.49
CA TRP A 117 10.14 -5.49 -15.42
C TRP A 117 10.22 -6.41 -16.66
N GLU A 118 9.77 -7.66 -16.56
CA GLU A 118 9.70 -8.58 -17.73
C GLU A 118 8.45 -8.31 -18.56
N LYS A 119 7.34 -7.89 -17.90
CA LYS A 119 6.06 -7.63 -18.56
C LYS A 119 6.00 -6.26 -19.22
N TYR A 120 6.77 -5.30 -18.70
CA TYR A 120 6.81 -3.90 -19.15
C TYR A 120 8.26 -3.43 -19.33
N PRO A 121 9.02 -4.06 -20.27
CA PRO A 121 10.45 -3.80 -20.45
C PRO A 121 10.77 -2.38 -20.91
N GLU A 122 9.80 -1.66 -21.47
CA GLU A 122 9.94 -0.27 -21.91
C GLU A 122 9.81 0.74 -20.76
N GLU A 123 9.33 0.30 -19.60
CA GLU A 123 9.12 1.16 -18.43
C GLU A 123 10.31 1.03 -17.48
N THR A 124 10.72 2.16 -16.90
CA THR A 124 11.84 2.20 -15.93
C THR A 124 11.38 2.43 -14.51
N GLN A 125 10.11 2.79 -14.32
CA GLN A 125 9.53 3.12 -13.04
C GLN A 125 8.01 2.91 -13.02
N PHE A 126 7.48 2.79 -11.84
CA PHE A 126 6.04 2.80 -11.56
C PHE A 126 5.74 3.60 -10.30
N VAL A 127 4.48 3.96 -10.09
CA VAL A 127 4.04 4.47 -8.79
C VAL A 127 3.35 3.34 -8.03
N GLU A 128 3.76 3.13 -6.80
CA GLU A 128 3.09 2.21 -5.88
C GLU A 128 2.21 2.99 -4.90
N ILE A 129 0.95 2.57 -4.78
CA ILE A 129 0.08 2.92 -3.67
C ILE A 129 0.46 2.00 -2.50
N LYS A 130 1.32 2.50 -1.60
CA LYS A 130 1.89 1.72 -0.49
C LYS A 130 0.92 1.53 0.66
N VAL A 131 0.16 2.58 0.99
CA VAL A 131 -0.76 2.58 2.13
C VAL A 131 -2.03 3.33 1.79
N THR A 132 -3.15 2.76 2.18
CA THR A 132 -4.43 3.47 2.22
C THR A 132 -5.09 3.27 3.57
N ALA A 133 -5.54 4.35 4.19
CA ALA A 133 -6.24 4.31 5.46
C ALA A 133 -7.42 5.26 5.47
N THR A 134 -8.52 4.82 6.11
CA THR A 134 -9.71 5.64 6.30
C THR A 134 -10.15 5.53 7.75
N HIS A 135 -10.32 6.66 8.40
CA HIS A 135 -10.84 6.75 9.76
C HIS A 135 -12.20 6.05 9.86
N VAL A 136 -12.42 5.27 10.92
CA VAL A 136 -13.58 4.36 11.01
C VAL A 136 -14.93 5.04 10.73
N PRO A 137 -15.26 6.22 11.29
CA PRO A 137 -16.52 6.93 11.02
C PRO A 137 -16.68 7.39 9.56
N TRP A 138 -15.59 7.40 8.80
CA TRP A 138 -15.54 7.84 7.42
C TRP A 138 -15.50 6.70 6.39
N ARG A 139 -15.48 5.45 6.85
CA ARG A 139 -15.54 4.28 5.96
C ARG A 139 -16.87 4.23 5.19
N LYS A 140 -16.83 3.63 3.99
CA LYS A 140 -17.99 3.49 3.07
C LYS A 140 -18.53 4.82 2.50
N LYS A 141 -17.81 5.93 2.66
CA LYS A 141 -18.16 7.26 2.10
C LYS A 141 -17.38 7.62 0.84
N GLY A 142 -16.78 6.65 0.15
CA GLY A 142 -16.09 6.85 -1.13
C GLY A 142 -14.70 7.48 -1.04
N ILE A 143 -14.13 7.68 0.16
CA ILE A 143 -12.84 8.34 0.35
C ILE A 143 -11.74 7.64 -0.45
N MET A 144 -11.62 6.30 -0.37
CA MET A 144 -10.60 5.58 -1.12
C MET A 144 -10.70 5.80 -2.63
N ASN A 145 -11.93 5.80 -3.18
CA ASN A 145 -12.13 6.05 -4.62
C ASN A 145 -11.65 7.45 -5.01
N ALA A 146 -11.97 8.46 -4.20
CA ALA A 146 -11.56 9.85 -4.46
C ALA A 146 -10.03 10.03 -4.35
N LEU A 147 -9.41 9.40 -3.35
CA LEU A 147 -7.96 9.43 -3.17
C LEU A 147 -7.22 8.74 -4.32
N VAL A 148 -7.66 7.55 -4.73
CA VAL A 148 -7.07 6.83 -5.88
C VAL A 148 -7.24 7.63 -7.16
N ALA A 149 -8.42 8.18 -7.43
CA ALA A 149 -8.64 9.02 -8.62
C ALA A 149 -7.72 10.24 -8.65
N ARG A 150 -7.48 10.89 -7.50
CA ARG A 150 -6.53 12.01 -7.42
C ARG A 150 -5.09 11.56 -7.64
N THR A 151 -4.72 10.38 -7.10
CA THR A 151 -3.39 9.78 -7.33
C THR A 151 -3.19 9.46 -8.81
N GLU A 152 -4.17 8.84 -9.48
CA GLU A 152 -4.10 8.56 -10.92
C GLU A 152 -3.83 9.81 -11.76
N LEU A 153 -4.48 10.93 -11.43
CA LEU A 153 -4.22 12.21 -12.12
C LEU A 153 -2.79 12.69 -11.90
N ALA A 154 -2.30 12.65 -10.65
CA ALA A 154 -0.96 13.09 -10.33
C ALA A 154 0.13 12.21 -10.98
N VAL A 155 -0.11 10.91 -11.08
CA VAL A 155 0.79 9.96 -11.75
C VAL A 155 0.87 10.25 -13.26
N LYS A 156 -0.28 10.52 -13.91
CA LYS A 156 -0.35 10.94 -15.32
C LYS A 156 0.36 12.29 -15.55
N GLU A 157 0.16 13.26 -14.66
CA GLU A 157 0.83 14.58 -14.72
C GLU A 157 2.36 14.45 -14.67
N ARG A 158 2.89 13.38 -14.03
CA ARG A 158 4.33 13.07 -14.00
C ARG A 158 4.82 12.24 -15.19
N GLY A 159 3.96 11.88 -16.12
CA GLY A 159 4.31 11.05 -17.27
C GLY A 159 4.62 9.60 -16.90
N ILE A 160 4.18 9.12 -15.74
CA ILE A 160 4.36 7.74 -15.31
C ILE A 160 3.12 6.93 -15.73
N ARG A 161 3.36 5.80 -16.36
CA ARG A 161 2.31 5.02 -17.00
C ARG A 161 1.73 3.92 -16.13
N LEU A 162 2.53 3.39 -15.21
CA LEU A 162 2.16 2.25 -14.38
C LEU A 162 1.80 2.70 -12.96
N LEU A 163 0.60 2.31 -12.50
CA LEU A 163 0.15 2.48 -11.12
C LEU A 163 -0.12 1.11 -10.51
N ARG A 164 0.61 0.79 -9.45
CA ARG A 164 0.53 -0.48 -8.71
C ARG A 164 -0.20 -0.30 -7.39
N LEU A 165 -0.96 -1.32 -7.01
CA LEU A 165 -1.64 -1.42 -5.72
C LEU A 165 -1.58 -2.85 -5.23
N ASP A 166 -0.88 -3.09 -4.13
CA ASP A 166 -0.79 -4.39 -3.50
C ASP A 166 -1.88 -4.57 -2.44
N THR A 167 -2.43 -5.77 -2.37
CA THR A 167 -3.53 -6.04 -1.45
C THR A 167 -3.32 -7.33 -0.68
N SER A 168 -3.29 -7.19 0.65
CA SER A 168 -3.31 -8.30 1.61
C SER A 168 -4.73 -8.65 2.09
N SER A 169 -5.69 -7.77 1.81
CA SER A 169 -7.08 -7.87 2.25
C SER A 169 -8.02 -8.21 1.11
N ALA A 170 -8.93 -9.18 1.31
CA ALA A 170 -10.02 -9.46 0.37
C ALA A 170 -10.91 -8.24 0.09
N TYR A 171 -10.98 -7.28 1.02
CA TYR A 171 -11.76 -6.05 0.84
C TYR A 171 -11.02 -5.04 -0.06
N SER A 172 -9.71 -4.86 0.14
CA SER A 172 -8.90 -4.00 -0.72
C SER A 172 -8.78 -4.59 -2.13
N ALA A 173 -8.67 -5.91 -2.27
CA ALA A 173 -8.69 -6.60 -3.57
C ALA A 173 -9.97 -6.28 -4.37
N LYS A 174 -11.16 -6.45 -3.76
CA LYS A 174 -12.43 -6.07 -4.39
C LYS A 174 -12.50 -4.58 -4.74
N SER A 175 -11.86 -3.72 -3.96
CA SER A 175 -11.81 -2.29 -4.26
C SER A 175 -10.89 -2.00 -5.43
N ALA A 176 -9.73 -2.64 -5.52
CA ALA A 176 -8.81 -2.52 -6.66
C ALA A 176 -9.50 -2.93 -7.97
N GLU A 177 -10.20 -4.05 -7.98
CA GLU A 177 -10.97 -4.53 -9.15
C GLU A 177 -12.02 -3.50 -9.61
N ARG A 178 -12.81 -2.96 -8.66
CA ARG A 178 -13.82 -1.91 -8.98
C ARG A 178 -13.19 -0.61 -9.48
N LEU A 179 -11.97 -0.30 -9.08
CA LEU A 179 -11.20 0.86 -9.52
C LEU A 179 -10.49 0.61 -10.87
N GLY A 180 -10.67 -0.56 -11.48
CA GLY A 180 -10.14 -0.89 -12.80
C GLY A 180 -8.67 -1.33 -12.80
N PHE A 181 -8.17 -1.80 -11.66
CA PHE A 181 -6.88 -2.47 -11.60
C PHE A 181 -7.02 -3.94 -12.00
N ASN A 182 -6.02 -4.47 -12.68
CA ASN A 182 -5.93 -5.88 -13.08
C ASN A 182 -4.94 -6.62 -12.19
N SER A 183 -5.32 -7.82 -11.72
CA SER A 183 -4.40 -8.67 -10.96
C SER A 183 -3.30 -9.20 -11.88
N VAL A 184 -2.04 -8.99 -11.50
CA VAL A 184 -0.84 -9.44 -12.22
C VAL A 184 -0.08 -10.53 -11.47
N TYR A 185 -0.39 -10.71 -10.20
CA TYR A 185 0.09 -11.78 -9.32
C TYR A 185 -0.97 -12.08 -8.27
N THR A 186 -1.14 -13.37 -7.97
CA THR A 186 -2.00 -13.86 -6.88
C THR A 186 -1.35 -15.12 -6.31
N GLU A 187 -1.23 -15.18 -4.98
CA GLU A 187 -0.73 -16.36 -4.28
C GLU A 187 -1.52 -16.57 -2.97
N LEU A 188 -1.78 -17.83 -2.64
CA LEU A 188 -2.37 -18.18 -1.35
C LEU A 188 -1.33 -17.99 -0.24
N TYR A 189 -1.70 -17.36 0.86
CA TYR A 189 -0.80 -17.21 2.02
C TYR A 189 -0.25 -18.56 2.54
N SER A 190 -1.01 -19.63 2.44
CA SER A 190 -0.58 -21.00 2.80
C SER A 190 0.57 -21.53 1.94
N ASN A 191 0.75 -20.99 0.73
CA ASN A 191 1.81 -21.39 -0.19
C ASN A 191 3.09 -20.55 -0.03
N ILE A 192 3.00 -19.37 0.58
CA ILE A 192 4.17 -18.51 0.84
C ILE A 192 4.90 -19.05 2.07
N LYS A 193 5.98 -19.79 1.85
CA LYS A 193 6.67 -20.54 2.89
C LYS A 193 8.10 -20.06 3.14
N MET A 194 8.51 -20.11 4.39
CA MET A 194 9.88 -19.97 4.85
C MET A 194 10.20 -21.22 5.68
N ASP A 195 11.29 -21.90 5.38
CA ASP A 195 11.69 -23.17 6.04
C ASP A 195 10.58 -24.24 6.05
N GLY A 196 9.84 -24.32 4.93
CA GLY A 196 8.78 -25.31 4.74
C GLY A 196 7.44 -25.01 5.45
N LYS A 197 7.35 -23.91 6.19
CA LYS A 197 6.14 -23.47 6.90
C LYS A 197 5.58 -22.19 6.33
N PRO A 198 4.24 -22.01 6.26
CA PRO A 198 3.66 -20.73 5.90
C PRO A 198 4.18 -19.60 6.79
N VAL A 199 4.52 -18.46 6.18
CA VAL A 199 5.13 -17.31 6.88
C VAL A 199 4.10 -16.55 7.69
N ILE A 200 2.99 -16.20 7.04
CA ILE A 200 1.83 -15.51 7.63
C ILE A 200 0.58 -16.12 7.00
N VAL A 201 -0.41 -16.46 7.78
CA VAL A 201 -1.72 -16.93 7.30
C VAL A 201 -2.81 -16.11 7.98
N PRO A 202 -3.25 -15.00 7.37
CA PRO A 202 -4.35 -14.23 7.90
C PRO A 202 -5.65 -15.04 8.01
N PRO A 203 -6.54 -14.72 8.95
CA PRO A 203 -7.83 -15.39 9.05
C PRO A 203 -8.73 -15.07 7.85
N PRO A 204 -9.70 -15.94 7.53
CA PRO A 204 -10.71 -15.65 6.52
C PRO A 204 -11.41 -14.30 6.78
N PRO A 205 -11.74 -13.53 5.74
CA PRO A 205 -11.72 -13.89 4.32
C PRO A 205 -10.37 -13.60 3.60
N HIS A 206 -9.28 -13.30 4.32
CA HIS A 206 -8.01 -12.84 3.78
C HIS A 206 -7.11 -14.04 3.45
N LEU A 207 -7.37 -14.71 2.32
CA LEU A 207 -6.69 -15.96 1.96
C LEU A 207 -5.55 -15.78 0.96
N GLU A 208 -5.56 -14.67 0.21
CA GLU A 208 -4.68 -14.43 -0.93
C GLU A 208 -3.93 -13.10 -0.78
N ASP A 209 -2.69 -13.14 -1.19
CA ASP A 209 -1.86 -11.96 -1.42
C ASP A 209 -1.86 -11.63 -2.90
N LYS A 210 -2.09 -10.35 -3.27
CA LYS A 210 -2.23 -9.96 -4.68
C LYS A 210 -1.50 -8.68 -5.00
N VAL A 211 -0.94 -8.65 -6.22
CA VAL A 211 -0.44 -7.43 -6.85
C VAL A 211 -1.39 -7.03 -7.97
N TYR A 212 -1.85 -5.81 -7.93
CA TYR A 212 -2.68 -5.19 -8.94
C TYR A 212 -1.92 -4.10 -9.68
N LEU A 213 -2.17 -4.01 -10.98
CA LEU A 213 -1.59 -2.97 -11.83
C LEU A 213 -2.67 -2.31 -12.68
N LYS A 214 -2.54 -1.01 -12.87
CA LYS A 214 -3.31 -0.22 -13.80
C LYS A 214 -2.38 0.51 -14.76
N VAL A 215 -2.55 0.27 -16.06
CA VAL A 215 -1.88 1.03 -17.12
C VAL A 215 -2.74 2.25 -17.40
N LEU A 216 -2.19 3.45 -17.22
CA LEU A 216 -2.98 4.68 -17.20
C LEU A 216 -3.24 5.30 -18.58
N TYR A 217 -2.42 4.97 -19.60
CA TYR A 217 -2.55 5.39 -21.01
C TYR A 217 -1.68 4.57 -21.95
#